data_a3cd1bb4fd7580e775596e9a9a926bc4
#
_entry.id   a3cd1bb4fd7580e775596e9a9a926bc4
#
_cell.length_a   1.000
_cell.length_b   1.000
_cell.length_c   1.000
_cell.angle_alpha   90.00
_cell.angle_beta   90.00
_cell.angle_gamma   90.00
#
_symmetry.space_group_name_H-M   'P 1'
#
loop_
_entity.id
_entity.type
_entity.pdbx_description
1 polymer ?
#
loop_
_entity_poly.entity_id
_entity_poly.type
_entity_poly.pdbx_seq_one_letter_code
_entity_poly.pdbx_strand_id
1 'polypeptide(L)'
;IAREEYKSGGFSKGLELLFSSDPKLYLSAAGSLESVTKKQAIQMRKYAVAKQRLNATSATVNDKLSLVKQAQTKYAAQKKAAEAKLAAAEALLASLTKAERERLAKLIDNQENADQAASLAEVAKLNLGSGRGAIALRFAIKQIGDRYVFGAAGPTLWDCSGLTMRAFQQAGVNLPHSAAAQSGFGKSISFNQLKPGDLVFFGHRHYISHVGIVIGNGRMVNAPRPGARVKVEGFSSSFGSLAYYGARRI
;
A
#
# COMPACT_ATOMS: atom_id res chain seq x y z
N ILE A 1 33.22 -3.50 -43.20
CA ILE A 1 34.40 -4.25 -42.73
C ILE A 1 34.22 -5.75 -43.01
N ALA A 2 33.18 -6.46 -42.51
CA ALA A 2 32.99 -7.91 -42.73
C ALA A 2 32.82 -8.30 -44.23
N ARG A 3 32.35 -7.41 -45.07
CA ARG A 3 32.14 -7.66 -46.52
C ARG A 3 33.40 -7.48 -47.32
N GLU A 4 34.38 -6.73 -46.82
CA GLU A 4 35.68 -6.54 -47.46
C GLU A 4 36.63 -7.65 -47.04
N GLU A 5 36.60 -8.13 -45.82
CA GLU A 5 37.40 -9.29 -45.36
C GLU A 5 37.02 -10.58 -46.08
N TYR A 6 35.76 -10.77 -46.48
CA TYR A 6 35.32 -11.93 -47.31
C TYR A 6 35.83 -11.84 -48.75
N LYS A 7 36.04 -10.64 -49.29
CA LYS A 7 36.58 -10.41 -50.63
C LYS A 7 38.09 -10.58 -50.74
N SER A 8 38.84 -10.44 -49.63
CA SER A 8 40.28 -10.52 -49.61
C SER A 8 40.84 -11.91 -49.28
N GLY A 9 40.03 -12.98 -49.37
CA GLY A 9 40.41 -14.38 -49.22
C GLY A 9 41.40 -14.60 -48.11
N GLY A 10 40.97 -15.19 -46.99
CA GLY A 10 41.73 -15.31 -45.73
C GLY A 10 43.13 -16.01 -45.77
N PHE A 11 43.75 -16.02 -46.92
CA PHE A 11 45.12 -16.56 -47.13
C PHE A 11 46.23 -15.45 -47.09
N SER A 12 45.86 -14.18 -47.11
CA SER A 12 46.86 -13.09 -47.38
C SER A 12 47.79 -12.78 -46.20
N LYS A 13 47.32 -12.88 -44.96
CA LYS A 13 48.10 -12.44 -43.78
C LYS A 13 49.34 -13.31 -43.49
N GLY A 14 49.25 -14.62 -43.78
CA GLY A 14 50.38 -15.52 -43.62
C GLY A 14 51.43 -15.36 -44.72
N LEU A 15 51.00 -15.05 -45.97
CA LEU A 15 51.87 -14.77 -47.11
C LEU A 15 52.56 -13.38 -47.00
N GLU A 16 51.83 -12.35 -46.53
CA GLU A 16 52.41 -11.02 -46.28
C GLU A 16 53.49 -11.05 -45.20
N LEU A 17 53.38 -11.92 -44.20
CA LEU A 17 54.38 -12.12 -43.18
C LEU A 17 55.69 -12.74 -43.78
N LEU A 18 55.57 -13.68 -44.71
CA LEU A 18 56.68 -14.33 -45.37
C LEU A 18 57.44 -13.40 -46.33
N PHE A 19 56.77 -12.41 -46.87
CA PHE A 19 57.37 -11.44 -47.81
C PHE A 19 57.68 -10.05 -47.19
N SER A 20 57.47 -9.89 -45.88
CA SER A 20 57.76 -8.65 -45.15
C SER A 20 59.24 -8.50 -44.96
N SER A 21 59.77 -7.33 -45.29
CA SER A 21 61.16 -6.92 -45.09
C SER A 21 61.55 -6.79 -43.59
N ASP A 22 60.57 -6.67 -42.71
CA ASP A 22 60.74 -6.71 -41.24
C ASP A 22 59.58 -7.48 -40.57
N PRO A 23 59.75 -8.80 -40.38
CA PRO A 23 58.76 -9.65 -39.75
C PRO A 23 58.37 -9.27 -38.31
N LYS A 24 59.32 -8.65 -37.56
CA LYS A 24 59.07 -8.20 -36.18
C LYS A 24 58.14 -7.01 -36.13
N LEU A 25 58.37 -6.03 -37.04
CA LEU A 25 57.50 -4.88 -37.16
C LEU A 25 56.08 -5.24 -37.59
N TYR A 26 55.95 -6.19 -38.53
CA TYR A 26 54.68 -6.69 -39.00
C TYR A 26 53.90 -7.40 -37.88
N LEU A 27 54.56 -8.27 -37.12
CA LEU A 27 53.93 -8.99 -35.97
C LEU A 27 53.47 -8.02 -34.86
N SER A 28 54.31 -6.99 -34.60
CA SER A 28 53.97 -5.92 -33.65
C SER A 28 52.73 -5.12 -34.10
N ALA A 29 52.66 -4.76 -35.39
CA ALA A 29 51.54 -4.08 -35.97
C ALA A 29 50.27 -4.95 -35.98
N ALA A 30 50.39 -6.23 -36.31
CA ALA A 30 49.29 -7.18 -36.28
C ALA A 30 48.75 -7.42 -34.85
N GLY A 31 49.63 -7.51 -33.85
CA GLY A 31 49.27 -7.61 -32.44
C GLY A 31 48.55 -6.33 -31.93
N SER A 32 48.99 -5.18 -32.37
CA SER A 32 48.35 -3.89 -32.07
C SER A 32 46.93 -3.83 -32.66
N LEU A 33 46.76 -4.23 -33.92
CA LEU A 33 45.46 -4.27 -34.61
C LEU A 33 44.50 -5.27 -33.93
N GLU A 34 44.99 -6.44 -33.54
CA GLU A 34 44.21 -7.43 -32.78
C GLU A 34 43.77 -6.89 -31.44
N SER A 35 44.65 -6.17 -30.73
CA SER A 35 44.30 -5.54 -29.46
C SER A 35 43.24 -4.45 -29.59
N VAL A 36 43.27 -3.65 -30.68
CA VAL A 36 42.26 -2.65 -30.99
C VAL A 36 40.91 -3.32 -31.33
N THR A 37 40.93 -4.40 -32.12
CA THR A 37 39.74 -5.17 -32.48
C THR A 37 39.09 -5.80 -31.23
N LYS A 38 39.89 -6.37 -30.31
CA LYS A 38 39.39 -6.88 -29.03
C LYS A 38 38.76 -5.79 -28.16
N LYS A 39 39.41 -4.61 -28.07
CA LYS A 39 38.84 -3.46 -27.33
C LYS A 39 37.54 -3.00 -27.94
N GLN A 40 37.47 -2.90 -29.26
CA GLN A 40 36.22 -2.55 -29.95
C GLN A 40 35.12 -3.58 -29.70
N ALA A 41 35.41 -4.86 -29.78
CA ALA A 41 34.43 -5.91 -29.49
C ALA A 41 33.93 -5.85 -28.04
N ILE A 42 34.78 -5.56 -27.07
CA ILE A 42 34.37 -5.37 -25.66
C ILE A 42 33.48 -4.13 -25.54
N GLN A 43 33.82 -3.03 -26.18
CA GLN A 43 32.97 -1.83 -26.16
C GLN A 43 31.60 -2.07 -26.79
N MET A 44 31.54 -2.77 -27.92
CA MET A 44 30.29 -3.14 -28.56
C MET A 44 29.42 -4.05 -27.68
N ARG A 45 30.03 -5.02 -26.97
CA ARG A 45 29.31 -5.84 -26.00
C ARG A 45 28.77 -5.00 -24.83
N LYS A 46 29.58 -4.10 -24.27
CA LYS A 46 29.14 -3.16 -23.21
C LYS A 46 27.97 -2.30 -23.69
N TYR A 47 28.07 -1.77 -24.90
CA TYR A 47 26.98 -0.98 -25.51
C TYR A 47 25.70 -1.82 -25.68
N ALA A 48 25.81 -3.03 -26.21
CA ALA A 48 24.67 -3.93 -26.38
C ALA A 48 23.97 -4.24 -25.04
N VAL A 49 24.74 -4.57 -24.01
CA VAL A 49 24.22 -4.83 -22.66
C VAL A 49 23.56 -3.56 -22.07
N ALA A 50 24.20 -2.39 -22.22
CA ALA A 50 23.63 -1.13 -21.74
C ALA A 50 22.32 -0.78 -22.47
N LYS A 51 22.27 -0.98 -23.80
CA LYS A 51 21.07 -0.79 -24.61
C LYS A 51 19.94 -1.76 -24.18
N GLN A 52 20.27 -3.02 -23.93
CA GLN A 52 19.29 -4.00 -23.44
C GLN A 52 18.72 -3.62 -22.06
N ARG A 53 19.58 -3.19 -21.14
CA ARG A 53 19.16 -2.70 -19.81
C ARG A 53 18.27 -1.46 -19.92
N LEU A 54 18.65 -0.51 -20.78
CA LEU A 54 17.83 0.68 -21.03
C LEU A 54 16.44 0.32 -21.55
N ASN A 55 16.37 -0.58 -22.55
CA ASN A 55 15.10 -1.02 -23.10
C ASN A 55 14.22 -1.73 -22.04
N ALA A 56 14.82 -2.62 -21.22
CA ALA A 56 14.10 -3.29 -20.14
C ALA A 56 13.60 -2.30 -19.09
N THR A 57 14.42 -1.32 -18.69
CA THR A 57 14.01 -0.27 -17.77
C THR A 57 12.89 0.59 -18.35
N SER A 58 13.01 0.97 -19.63
CA SER A 58 11.99 1.75 -20.32
C SER A 58 10.65 1.02 -20.40
N ALA A 59 10.67 -0.29 -20.70
CA ALA A 59 9.47 -1.13 -20.67
C ALA A 59 8.83 -1.12 -19.27
N THR A 60 9.62 -1.37 -18.21
CA THR A 60 9.13 -1.36 -16.84
C THR A 60 8.55 -0.01 -16.42
N VAL A 61 9.15 1.09 -16.85
CA VAL A 61 8.62 2.44 -16.59
C VAL A 61 7.30 2.67 -17.31
N ASN A 62 7.19 2.24 -18.56
CA ASN A 62 5.95 2.35 -19.33
C ASN A 62 4.81 1.53 -18.72
N ASP A 63 5.10 0.32 -18.25
CA ASP A 63 4.12 -0.52 -17.55
C ASP A 63 3.64 0.14 -16.25
N LYS A 64 4.57 0.65 -15.45
CA LYS A 64 4.22 1.40 -14.23
C LYS A 64 3.40 2.66 -14.52
N LEU A 65 3.76 3.39 -15.57
CA LEU A 65 3.00 4.58 -16.00
C LEU A 65 1.58 4.22 -16.44
N SER A 66 1.41 3.12 -17.15
CA SER A 66 0.09 2.58 -17.52
C SER A 66 -0.75 2.25 -16.29
N LEU A 67 -0.17 1.55 -15.31
CA LEU A 67 -0.84 1.23 -14.05
C LEU A 67 -1.26 2.48 -13.27
N VAL A 68 -0.37 3.49 -13.20
CA VAL A 68 -0.69 4.78 -12.55
C VAL A 68 -1.85 5.48 -13.25
N LYS A 69 -1.84 5.54 -14.60
CA LYS A 69 -2.95 6.13 -15.38
C LYS A 69 -4.28 5.40 -15.13
N GLN A 70 -4.26 4.06 -15.11
CA GLN A 70 -5.44 3.26 -14.81
C GLN A 70 -5.95 3.52 -13.37
N ALA A 71 -5.04 3.61 -12.39
CA ALA A 71 -5.39 3.94 -11.01
C ALA A 71 -6.00 5.34 -10.90
N GLN A 72 -5.44 6.33 -11.60
CA GLN A 72 -5.98 7.71 -11.64
C GLN A 72 -7.38 7.75 -12.24
N THR A 73 -7.61 7.07 -13.36
CA THR A 73 -8.93 6.99 -13.99
C THR A 73 -9.96 6.34 -13.06
N LYS A 74 -9.58 5.23 -12.42
CA LYS A 74 -10.44 4.54 -11.44
C LYS A 74 -10.74 5.43 -10.24
N TYR A 75 -9.73 6.13 -9.71
CA TYR A 75 -9.91 7.05 -8.60
C TYR A 75 -10.85 8.21 -8.97
N ALA A 76 -10.67 8.81 -10.16
CA ALA A 76 -11.55 9.88 -10.64
C ALA A 76 -13.00 9.42 -10.77
N ALA A 77 -13.23 8.21 -11.30
CA ALA A 77 -14.57 7.63 -11.40
C ALA A 77 -15.19 7.38 -10.01
N GLN A 78 -14.42 6.85 -9.07
CA GLN A 78 -14.88 6.62 -7.68
C GLN A 78 -15.19 7.94 -6.97
N LYS A 79 -14.33 8.96 -7.14
CA LYS A 79 -14.56 10.30 -6.60
C LYS A 79 -15.86 10.87 -7.11
N LYS A 80 -16.09 10.86 -8.44
CA LYS A 80 -17.34 11.35 -9.06
C LYS A 80 -18.58 10.59 -8.54
N ALA A 81 -18.49 9.28 -8.37
CA ALA A 81 -19.58 8.49 -7.83
C ALA A 81 -19.86 8.82 -6.35
N ALA A 82 -18.83 9.09 -5.56
CA ALA A 82 -18.95 9.50 -4.17
C ALA A 82 -19.58 10.90 -4.06
N GLU A 83 -19.13 11.85 -4.87
CA GLU A 83 -19.69 13.20 -4.95
C GLU A 83 -21.16 13.19 -5.35
N ALA A 84 -21.55 12.35 -6.32
CA ALA A 84 -22.94 12.20 -6.71
C ALA A 84 -23.83 11.63 -5.57
N LYS A 85 -23.31 10.65 -4.82
CA LYS A 85 -24.01 10.12 -3.64
C LYS A 85 -24.14 11.15 -2.52
N LEU A 86 -23.09 11.95 -2.31
CA LEU A 86 -23.12 13.03 -1.32
C LEU A 86 -24.17 14.06 -1.70
N ALA A 87 -24.16 14.54 -2.93
CA ALA A 87 -25.16 15.51 -3.42
C ALA A 87 -26.59 14.99 -3.31
N ALA A 88 -26.83 13.69 -3.61
CA ALA A 88 -28.14 13.08 -3.45
C ALA A 88 -28.56 13.01 -1.97
N ALA A 89 -27.65 12.69 -1.07
CA ALA A 89 -27.91 12.67 0.37
C ALA A 89 -28.19 14.08 0.92
N GLU A 90 -27.42 15.08 0.48
CA GLU A 90 -27.65 16.49 0.84
C GLU A 90 -28.99 17.00 0.34
N ALA A 91 -29.37 16.66 -0.90
CA ALA A 91 -30.69 17.02 -1.46
C ALA A 91 -31.83 16.38 -0.66
N LEU A 92 -31.67 15.10 -0.29
CA LEU A 92 -32.65 14.41 0.56
C LEU A 92 -32.77 15.09 1.94
N LEU A 93 -31.62 15.39 2.56
CA LEU A 93 -31.59 16.08 3.86
C LEU A 93 -32.21 17.48 3.77
N ALA A 94 -31.96 18.21 2.67
CA ALA A 94 -32.55 19.53 2.42
C ALA A 94 -34.09 19.48 2.23
N SER A 95 -34.62 18.34 1.72
CA SER A 95 -36.06 18.15 1.55
C SER A 95 -36.81 17.95 2.87
N LEU A 96 -36.11 17.57 3.95
CA LEU A 96 -36.72 17.39 5.28
C LEU A 96 -37.06 18.75 5.91
N THR A 97 -38.18 18.80 6.61
CA THR A 97 -38.55 19.94 7.46
C THR A 97 -37.53 20.07 8.63
N LYS A 98 -37.50 21.25 9.25
CA LYS A 98 -36.64 21.47 10.44
C LYS A 98 -36.96 20.46 11.55
N ALA A 99 -38.25 20.20 11.81
CA ALA A 99 -38.67 19.26 12.85
C ALA A 99 -38.24 17.82 12.55
N GLU A 100 -38.30 17.38 11.29
CA GLU A 100 -37.82 16.05 10.86
C GLU A 100 -36.32 15.93 10.99
N ARG A 101 -35.55 16.97 10.63
CA ARG A 101 -34.10 16.99 10.81
C ARG A 101 -33.71 16.89 12.29
N GLU A 102 -34.36 17.65 13.17
CA GLU A 102 -34.13 17.59 14.62
C GLU A 102 -34.47 16.21 15.20
N ARG A 103 -35.60 15.63 14.75
CA ARG A 103 -35.99 14.28 15.14
C ARG A 103 -34.96 13.23 14.70
N LEU A 104 -34.50 13.30 13.45
CA LEU A 104 -33.47 12.42 12.91
C LEU A 104 -32.16 12.56 13.68
N ALA A 105 -31.69 13.77 13.94
CA ALA A 105 -30.47 14.03 14.72
C ALA A 105 -30.57 13.42 16.13
N LYS A 106 -31.71 13.56 16.81
CA LYS A 106 -31.95 12.95 18.13
C LYS A 106 -31.94 11.42 18.07
N LEU A 107 -32.52 10.81 17.03
CA LEU A 107 -32.52 9.36 16.86
C LEU A 107 -31.09 8.82 16.65
N ILE A 108 -30.30 9.50 15.81
CA ILE A 108 -28.89 9.15 15.59
C ILE A 108 -28.08 9.27 16.88
N ASP A 109 -28.21 10.38 17.61
CA ASP A 109 -27.46 10.59 18.85
C ASP A 109 -27.84 9.59 19.94
N ASN A 110 -29.13 9.25 20.07
CA ASN A 110 -29.60 8.21 20.99
C ASN A 110 -29.02 6.83 20.63
N GLN A 111 -28.98 6.49 19.33
CA GLN A 111 -28.38 5.22 18.88
C GLN A 111 -26.86 5.18 19.19
N GLU A 112 -26.12 6.25 18.86
CA GLU A 112 -24.69 6.33 19.14
C GLU A 112 -24.38 6.30 20.66
N ASN A 113 -25.23 6.93 21.49
CA ASN A 113 -25.12 6.85 22.95
C ASN A 113 -25.37 5.42 23.47
N ALA A 114 -26.36 4.71 22.92
CA ALA A 114 -26.62 3.32 23.25
C ALA A 114 -25.46 2.41 22.82
N ASP A 115 -24.93 2.60 21.63
CA ASP A 115 -23.76 1.87 21.12
C ASP A 115 -22.51 2.12 21.97
N GLN A 116 -22.31 3.36 22.42
CA GLN A 116 -21.23 3.73 23.35
C GLN A 116 -21.38 2.99 24.67
N ALA A 117 -22.56 3.04 25.28
CA ALA A 117 -22.82 2.37 26.56
C ALA A 117 -22.60 0.84 26.45
N ALA A 118 -23.10 0.23 25.38
CA ALA A 118 -22.88 -1.19 25.10
C ALA A 118 -21.40 -1.51 24.92
N SER A 119 -20.65 -0.69 24.18
CA SER A 119 -19.22 -0.82 23.96
C SER A 119 -18.44 -0.75 25.28
N LEU A 120 -18.74 0.23 26.13
CA LEU A 120 -18.10 0.39 27.45
C LEU A 120 -18.40 -0.81 28.37
N ALA A 121 -19.64 -1.28 28.40
CA ALA A 121 -20.01 -2.46 29.17
C ALA A 121 -19.30 -3.75 28.72
N GLU A 122 -19.03 -3.87 27.42
CA GLU A 122 -18.30 -5.00 26.87
C GLU A 122 -16.81 -4.94 27.22
N VAL A 123 -16.16 -3.80 27.00
CA VAL A 123 -14.71 -3.66 27.27
C VAL A 123 -14.36 -3.69 28.75
N ALA A 124 -15.30 -3.34 29.63
CA ALA A 124 -15.13 -3.43 31.08
C ALA A 124 -14.87 -4.88 31.58
N LYS A 125 -15.28 -5.87 30.80
CA LYS A 125 -15.11 -7.31 31.11
C LYS A 125 -13.80 -7.89 30.58
N LEU A 126 -13.00 -7.10 29.84
CA LEU A 126 -11.81 -7.60 29.17
C LEU A 126 -10.60 -7.65 30.11
N ASN A 127 -9.92 -8.79 30.12
CA ASN A 127 -8.58 -8.90 30.68
C ASN A 127 -7.57 -8.68 29.53
N LEU A 128 -7.02 -7.49 29.43
CA LEU A 128 -6.21 -7.07 28.28
C LEU A 128 -4.76 -7.57 28.31
N GLY A 129 -4.33 -8.20 29.42
CA GLY A 129 -2.95 -8.68 29.53
C GLY A 129 -1.89 -7.56 29.41
N SER A 130 -0.70 -7.92 28.90
CA SER A 130 0.46 -7.04 28.72
C SER A 130 0.96 -7.12 27.26
N GLY A 131 1.81 -6.19 26.85
CA GLY A 131 2.40 -6.13 25.52
C GLY A 131 1.87 -4.97 24.69
N ARG A 132 2.46 -4.79 23.50
CA ARG A 132 2.16 -3.64 22.61
C ARG A 132 0.69 -3.58 22.21
N GLY A 133 0.12 -4.71 21.79
CA GLY A 133 -1.30 -4.80 21.42
C GLY A 133 -2.23 -4.43 22.58
N ALA A 134 -1.91 -4.85 23.80
CA ALA A 134 -2.69 -4.52 24.99
C ALA A 134 -2.60 -3.02 25.35
N ILE A 135 -1.42 -2.40 25.20
CA ILE A 135 -1.24 -0.95 25.37
C ILE A 135 -2.06 -0.18 24.34
N ALA A 136 -1.95 -0.58 23.06
CA ALA A 136 -2.70 0.04 21.97
C ALA A 136 -4.21 -0.09 22.18
N LEU A 137 -4.67 -1.28 22.57
CA LEU A 137 -6.09 -1.52 22.81
C LEU A 137 -6.64 -0.71 23.99
N ARG A 138 -5.89 -0.60 25.09
CA ARG A 138 -6.26 0.28 26.22
C ARG A 138 -6.40 1.75 25.81
N PHE A 139 -5.52 2.23 24.93
CA PHE A 139 -5.65 3.59 24.41
C PHE A 139 -6.92 3.73 23.56
N ALA A 140 -7.15 2.81 22.62
CA ALA A 140 -8.31 2.86 21.73
C ALA A 140 -9.66 2.79 22.49
N ILE A 141 -9.73 1.96 23.54
CA ILE A 141 -10.89 1.86 24.43
C ILE A 141 -11.23 3.21 25.09
N LYS A 142 -10.23 3.98 25.48
CA LYS A 142 -10.44 5.31 26.09
C LYS A 142 -11.04 6.33 25.12
N GLN A 143 -10.97 6.07 23.82
CA GLN A 143 -11.53 6.94 22.78
C GLN A 143 -12.98 6.57 22.40
N ILE A 144 -13.54 5.51 22.99
CA ILE A 144 -14.94 5.10 22.71
C ILE A 144 -15.88 6.27 23.04
N GLY A 145 -16.69 6.66 22.05
CA GLY A 145 -17.58 7.82 22.11
C GLY A 145 -17.07 9.04 21.36
N ASP A 146 -15.77 9.12 21.04
CA ASP A 146 -15.20 10.19 20.22
C ASP A 146 -15.71 10.11 18.76
N ARG A 147 -15.87 11.27 18.12
CA ARG A 147 -16.44 11.35 16.77
C ARG A 147 -15.45 10.90 15.68
N TYR A 148 -16.00 10.26 14.66
CA TYR A 148 -15.24 10.01 13.43
C TYR A 148 -15.12 11.29 12.59
N VAL A 149 -13.91 11.59 12.15
CA VAL A 149 -13.59 12.59 11.12
C VAL A 149 -12.51 12.03 10.20
N PHE A 150 -12.76 12.00 8.90
CA PHE A 150 -11.79 11.50 7.93
C PHE A 150 -10.48 12.30 7.98
N GLY A 151 -9.33 11.61 8.03
CA GLY A 151 -8.01 12.20 8.14
C GLY A 151 -7.64 12.66 9.55
N ALA A 152 -8.48 12.46 10.57
CA ALA A 152 -8.20 12.86 11.95
C ALA A 152 -7.41 11.78 12.70
N ALA A 153 -6.47 12.23 13.55
CA ALA A 153 -5.63 11.39 14.39
C ALA A 153 -5.56 11.91 15.85
N GLY A 154 -6.70 12.33 16.38
CA GLY A 154 -6.86 12.79 17.76
C GLY A 154 -6.71 14.32 17.94
N PRO A 155 -6.83 14.79 19.19
CA PRO A 155 -7.04 14.00 20.41
C PRO A 155 -8.48 13.53 20.67
N THR A 156 -9.50 14.09 20.02
CA THR A 156 -10.94 13.82 20.26
C THR A 156 -11.71 13.48 18.99
N LEU A 157 -11.02 13.48 17.84
CA LEU A 157 -11.55 13.17 16.53
C LEU A 157 -10.64 12.12 15.88
N TRP A 158 -11.22 11.10 15.27
CA TRP A 158 -10.48 9.95 14.77
C TRP A 158 -11.01 9.48 13.42
N ASP A 159 -10.10 9.06 12.53
CA ASP A 159 -10.44 8.07 11.53
C ASP A 159 -9.90 6.68 11.93
N CYS A 160 -10.23 5.64 11.15
CA CYS A 160 -9.87 4.26 11.48
C CYS A 160 -8.35 4.07 11.63
N SER A 161 -7.56 4.59 10.71
CA SER A 161 -6.11 4.46 10.69
C SER A 161 -5.40 5.45 11.63
N GLY A 162 -5.99 6.61 11.87
CA GLY A 162 -5.50 7.59 12.86
C GLY A 162 -5.63 7.07 14.29
N LEU A 163 -6.77 6.45 14.61
CA LEU A 163 -6.98 5.79 15.90
C LEU A 163 -5.94 4.68 16.14
N THR A 164 -5.76 3.77 15.18
CA THR A 164 -4.80 2.66 15.31
C THR A 164 -3.36 3.17 15.33
N MET A 165 -3.01 4.15 14.51
CA MET A 165 -1.69 4.80 14.52
C MET A 165 -1.36 5.36 15.90
N ARG A 166 -2.25 6.15 16.50
CA ARG A 166 -2.03 6.73 17.83
C ARG A 166 -2.04 5.68 18.93
N ALA A 167 -2.90 4.67 18.82
CA ALA A 167 -2.93 3.58 19.76
C ALA A 167 -1.60 2.83 19.83
N PHE A 168 -1.01 2.49 18.70
CA PHE A 168 0.29 1.84 18.66
C PHE A 168 1.46 2.76 18.95
N GLN A 169 1.34 4.06 18.73
CA GLN A 169 2.31 5.05 19.16
C GLN A 169 2.48 5.03 20.70
N GLN A 170 1.41 4.79 21.47
CA GLN A 170 1.50 4.60 22.92
C GLN A 170 2.29 3.34 23.32
N ALA A 171 2.38 2.38 22.42
CA ALA A 171 3.17 1.17 22.59
C ALA A 171 4.60 1.28 21.99
N GLY A 172 5.02 2.49 21.60
CA GLY A 172 6.34 2.76 21.02
C GLY A 172 6.47 2.31 19.56
N VAL A 173 5.36 2.12 18.84
CA VAL A 173 5.37 1.71 17.42
C VAL A 173 4.77 2.80 16.54
N ASN A 174 5.54 3.27 15.58
CA ASN A 174 5.10 4.27 14.60
C ASN A 174 4.49 3.59 13.38
N LEU A 175 3.16 3.64 13.27
CA LEU A 175 2.43 3.18 12.10
C LEU A 175 2.09 4.38 11.18
N PRO A 176 2.02 4.18 9.86
CA PRO A 176 1.58 5.23 8.94
C PRO A 176 0.08 5.51 9.10
N HIS A 177 -0.36 6.74 8.78
CA HIS A 177 -1.78 7.12 8.77
C HIS A 177 -2.48 6.64 7.49
N SER A 178 -2.57 5.33 7.32
CA SER A 178 -3.23 4.67 6.19
C SER A 178 -3.48 3.20 6.52
N ALA A 179 -4.72 2.75 6.47
CA ALA A 179 -5.08 1.35 6.70
C ALA A 179 -4.34 0.39 5.74
N ALA A 180 -4.24 0.76 4.46
CA ALA A 180 -3.53 -0.02 3.47
C ALA A 180 -2.02 -0.12 3.78
N ALA A 181 -1.38 0.97 4.20
CA ALA A 181 0.03 0.94 4.57
C ALA A 181 0.25 0.17 5.87
N GLN A 182 -0.62 0.32 6.87
CA GLN A 182 -0.56 -0.43 8.13
C GLN A 182 -0.64 -1.95 7.94
N SER A 183 -1.35 -2.41 6.90
CA SER A 183 -1.45 -3.84 6.60
C SER A 183 -0.12 -4.50 6.19
N GLY A 184 0.90 -3.72 5.90
CA GLY A 184 2.27 -4.18 5.64
C GLY A 184 3.13 -4.34 6.89
N PHE A 185 2.66 -3.93 8.08
CA PHE A 185 3.44 -3.95 9.32
C PHE A 185 3.17 -5.21 10.16
N GLY A 186 4.17 -5.62 10.91
CA GLY A 186 4.06 -6.74 11.85
C GLY A 186 3.94 -8.12 11.19
N LYS A 187 3.56 -9.11 11.99
CA LYS A 187 3.42 -10.50 11.57
C LYS A 187 1.98 -10.76 11.07
N SER A 188 1.85 -11.42 9.93
CA SER A 188 0.54 -11.89 9.44
C SER A 188 -0.06 -12.94 10.39
N ILE A 189 -1.34 -12.80 10.71
CA ILE A 189 -2.09 -13.69 11.62
C ILE A 189 -3.31 -14.23 10.89
N SER A 190 -3.53 -15.54 11.02
CA SER A 190 -4.74 -16.19 10.51
C SER A 190 -5.96 -15.79 11.33
N PHE A 191 -7.13 -15.78 10.71
CA PHE A 191 -8.38 -15.35 11.34
C PHE A 191 -8.70 -16.10 12.66
N ASN A 192 -8.45 -17.40 12.69
CA ASN A 192 -8.66 -18.26 13.86
C ASN A 192 -7.61 -18.10 14.98
N GLN A 193 -6.55 -17.33 14.74
CA GLN A 193 -5.46 -17.05 15.70
C GLN A 193 -5.48 -15.62 16.23
N LEU A 194 -6.55 -14.88 15.93
CA LEU A 194 -6.73 -13.51 16.39
C LEU A 194 -6.75 -13.43 17.92
N LYS A 195 -6.04 -12.42 18.43
CA LYS A 195 -5.97 -12.10 19.87
C LYS A 195 -6.25 -10.62 20.09
N PRO A 196 -6.69 -10.22 21.30
CA PRO A 196 -6.83 -8.83 21.64
C PRO A 196 -5.54 -8.05 21.36
N GLY A 197 -5.69 -6.89 20.68
CA GLY A 197 -4.58 -6.04 20.24
C GLY A 197 -4.06 -6.31 18.82
N ASP A 198 -4.53 -7.34 18.12
CA ASP A 198 -4.22 -7.52 16.70
C ASP A 198 -4.98 -6.49 15.86
N LEU A 199 -4.38 -6.07 14.74
CA LEU A 199 -5.04 -5.24 13.73
C LEU A 199 -5.77 -6.14 12.73
N VAL A 200 -7.01 -5.77 12.41
CA VAL A 200 -7.81 -6.42 11.34
C VAL A 200 -8.13 -5.40 10.27
N PHE A 201 -8.06 -5.84 9.01
CA PHE A 201 -8.17 -5.00 7.83
C PHE A 201 -9.30 -5.44 6.93
N PHE A 202 -10.04 -4.45 6.41
CA PHE A 202 -11.18 -4.67 5.53
C PHE A 202 -11.11 -3.74 4.32
N GLY A 203 -11.75 -4.16 3.23
CA GLY A 203 -11.75 -3.36 2.00
C GLY A 203 -12.59 -3.96 0.88
N HIS A 204 -12.48 -3.35 -0.29
CA HIS A 204 -13.00 -3.89 -1.54
C HIS A 204 -11.86 -4.55 -2.33
N ARG A 205 -12.18 -5.35 -3.36
CA ARG A 205 -11.18 -6.00 -4.23
C ARG A 205 -10.01 -5.05 -4.53
N HIS A 206 -8.81 -5.43 -4.15
CA HIS A 206 -7.54 -4.70 -4.38
C HIS A 206 -7.34 -3.40 -3.60
N TYR A 207 -8.19 -3.08 -2.61
CA TYR A 207 -8.01 -1.86 -1.84
C TYR A 207 -8.47 -2.03 -0.39
N ILE A 208 -7.54 -1.88 0.56
CA ILE A 208 -7.82 -1.86 1.99
C ILE A 208 -8.23 -0.44 2.38
N SER A 209 -9.41 -0.28 2.96
CA SER A 209 -10.01 1.01 3.30
C SER A 209 -10.34 1.17 4.77
N HIS A 210 -10.28 0.10 5.56
CA HIS A 210 -10.65 0.13 6.97
C HIS A 210 -9.73 -0.74 7.83
N VAL A 211 -9.56 -0.34 9.09
CA VAL A 211 -8.76 -1.05 10.09
C VAL A 211 -9.40 -0.89 11.47
N GLY A 212 -9.33 -1.94 12.28
CA GLY A 212 -9.73 -1.94 13.69
C GLY A 212 -8.76 -2.73 14.55
N ILE A 213 -8.88 -2.58 15.88
CA ILE A 213 -8.10 -3.33 16.87
C ILE A 213 -8.99 -4.38 17.50
N VAL A 214 -8.61 -5.64 17.40
CA VAL A 214 -9.35 -6.79 17.93
C VAL A 214 -9.44 -6.70 19.45
N ILE A 215 -10.63 -6.97 19.99
CA ILE A 215 -10.86 -7.17 21.43
C ILE A 215 -11.10 -8.65 21.80
N GLY A 216 -11.27 -9.51 20.79
CA GLY A 216 -11.63 -10.93 20.93
C GLY A 216 -13.03 -11.24 20.39
N ASN A 217 -13.36 -12.53 20.27
CA ASN A 217 -14.71 -13.02 19.91
C ASN A 217 -15.31 -12.39 18.64
N GLY A 218 -14.47 -12.15 17.60
CA GLY A 218 -14.93 -11.53 16.36
C GLY A 218 -15.38 -10.07 16.52
N ARG A 219 -14.82 -9.37 17.52
CA ARG A 219 -15.14 -7.97 17.79
C ARG A 219 -13.88 -7.10 17.81
N MET A 220 -14.04 -5.83 17.46
CA MET A 220 -12.96 -4.86 17.38
C MET A 220 -13.40 -3.48 17.87
N VAL A 221 -12.47 -2.69 18.42
CA VAL A 221 -12.62 -1.25 18.57
C VAL A 221 -12.20 -0.59 17.27
N ASN A 222 -13.02 0.32 16.77
CA ASN A 222 -12.74 1.03 15.53
C ASN A 222 -13.42 2.41 15.48
N ALA A 223 -12.96 3.28 14.58
CA ALA A 223 -13.64 4.50 14.16
C ALA A 223 -14.27 4.21 12.79
N PRO A 224 -15.58 3.93 12.69
CA PRO A 224 -16.14 3.23 11.53
C PRO A 224 -16.36 4.10 10.29
N ARG A 225 -16.99 5.27 10.44
CA ARG A 225 -17.41 6.11 9.30
C ARG A 225 -17.84 7.49 9.74
N PRO A 226 -17.95 8.47 8.82
CA PRO A 226 -18.58 9.77 9.10
C PRO A 226 -19.96 9.63 9.73
N GLY A 227 -20.24 10.46 10.72
CA GLY A 227 -21.49 10.46 11.48
C GLY A 227 -21.56 9.45 12.63
N ALA A 228 -20.60 8.55 12.72
CA ALA A 228 -20.49 7.60 13.82
C ALA A 228 -19.41 8.01 14.84
N ARG A 229 -19.36 7.29 15.95
CA ARG A 229 -18.35 7.44 17.00
C ARG A 229 -17.46 6.21 17.07
N VAL A 230 -16.30 6.33 17.71
CA VAL A 230 -15.46 5.20 18.08
C VAL A 230 -16.27 4.25 18.96
N LYS A 231 -16.33 2.98 18.59
CA LYS A 231 -17.13 1.97 19.27
C LYS A 231 -16.60 0.55 19.05
N VAL A 232 -17.18 -0.40 19.77
CA VAL A 232 -16.96 -1.83 19.56
C VAL A 232 -17.98 -2.33 18.55
N GLU A 233 -17.50 -2.98 17.48
CA GLU A 233 -18.37 -3.60 16.47
C GLU A 233 -17.92 -5.03 16.17
N GLY A 234 -18.88 -5.86 15.76
CA GLY A 234 -18.61 -7.22 15.31
C GLY A 234 -18.05 -7.25 13.90
N PHE A 235 -17.20 -8.23 13.63
CA PHE A 235 -16.73 -8.55 12.30
C PHE A 235 -16.64 -10.07 12.09
N SER A 236 -16.64 -10.49 10.84
CA SER A 236 -16.45 -11.88 10.41
C SER A 236 -15.55 -11.90 9.17
N SER A 237 -15.92 -12.65 8.14
CA SER A 237 -15.32 -12.55 6.80
C SER A 237 -15.62 -11.21 6.11
N SER A 238 -16.35 -10.31 6.78
CA SER A 238 -16.69 -8.96 6.32
C SER A 238 -16.93 -8.03 7.50
N PHE A 239 -16.91 -6.73 7.21
CA PHE A 239 -17.35 -5.65 8.08
C PHE A 239 -18.24 -4.69 7.26
N GLY A 240 -19.55 -4.74 7.48
CA GLY A 240 -20.53 -4.12 6.57
C GLY A 240 -20.38 -4.66 5.15
N SER A 241 -20.17 -3.78 4.18
CA SER A 241 -19.95 -4.14 2.76
C SER A 241 -18.47 -4.44 2.42
N LEU A 242 -17.55 -4.32 3.40
CA LEU A 242 -16.11 -4.51 3.21
C LEU A 242 -15.73 -5.97 3.47
N ALA A 243 -14.98 -6.59 2.56
CA ALA A 243 -14.43 -7.93 2.75
C ALA A 243 -13.24 -7.90 3.71
N TYR A 244 -13.06 -8.96 4.48
CA TYR A 244 -11.87 -9.17 5.30
C TYR A 244 -10.62 -9.38 4.43
N TYR A 245 -9.56 -8.64 4.73
CA TYR A 245 -8.30 -8.68 3.99
C TYR A 245 -7.16 -9.38 4.72
N GLY A 246 -7.25 -9.51 6.02
CA GLY A 246 -6.22 -10.12 6.83
C GLY A 246 -6.04 -9.43 8.18
N ALA A 247 -5.09 -9.93 8.96
CA ALA A 247 -4.73 -9.37 10.26
C ALA A 247 -3.22 -9.28 10.46
N ARG A 248 -2.81 -8.39 11.37
CA ARG A 248 -1.42 -8.17 11.75
C ARG A 248 -1.27 -8.11 13.26
N ARG A 249 -0.24 -8.76 13.78
CA ARG A 249 0.25 -8.60 15.15
C ARG A 249 1.52 -7.77 15.15
N ILE A 250 1.48 -6.66 15.88
CA ILE A 250 2.53 -5.66 15.98
C ILE A 250 3.44 -5.97 17.18
#